data_fd94e6fad163b93a32e24d3788e1a28a
#
_entry.id   fd94e6fad163b93a32e24d3788e1a28a
#
_cell.length_a   1.000
_cell.length_b   1.000
_cell.length_c   1.000
_cell.angle_alpha   90.00
_cell.angle_beta   90.00
_cell.angle_gamma   90.00
#
_symmetry.space_group_name_H-M   'P 1'
#
loop_
_entity.id
_entity.type
_entity.pdbx_description
1 polymer ?
#
loop_
_entity_poly.entity_id
_entity_poly.type
_entity_poly.pdbx_seq_one_letter_code
_entity_poly.pdbx_strand_id
1 'polypeptide(L)'
;MTITSDWGEWWAREELFGPDVEGVSLWFLGVTGWAIRTPETTLFIDPYFSTERDREYIARMPPVPMEPAWAEACDAVFCTHDHRDHFWPPSFGPLLDHDGAAVHAPAACYENHDVSDMPDDSQEVVEPGDSYEVGDLTIHVRGGRDPDADGSVTYVLEHEAGTIFHGGDNRPCDAFEAVGEEFDVDMGMLSYGTSARLYQDGEVVRRKLYNDAQDVIDAANMVGIERLVPTHWRRWRAIQADPGALAKAATTFEYPRIIEEIEVGDRLRLDRPGVVTPTRLDGE
;
A
#
# COMPACT_ATOMS: atom_id res chain seq x y z
N MET A 1 18.22 -7.97 11.14
CA MET A 1 17.62 -6.98 12.09
C MET A 1 16.35 -7.60 12.62
N THR A 2 16.10 -7.61 13.93
CA THR A 2 14.88 -8.21 14.48
C THR A 2 13.75 -7.17 14.40
N ILE A 3 12.67 -7.50 13.71
CA ILE A 3 11.42 -6.73 13.72
C ILE A 3 10.70 -7.07 15.03
N THR A 4 10.14 -6.06 15.67
CA THR A 4 9.35 -6.23 16.90
C THR A 4 8.02 -5.52 16.74
N SER A 5 6.93 -6.24 16.91
CA SER A 5 5.58 -5.69 16.89
C SER A 5 5.31 -4.84 18.13
N ASP A 6 4.50 -3.81 17.96
CA ASP A 6 3.96 -3.00 19.05
C ASP A 6 2.73 -3.67 19.72
N TRP A 7 2.07 -4.64 19.08
CA TRP A 7 0.80 -5.21 19.54
C TRP A 7 0.90 -6.67 20.01
N GLY A 8 1.82 -7.47 19.48
CA GLY A 8 1.94 -8.89 19.80
C GLY A 8 1.20 -9.80 18.81
N GLU A 9 1.51 -11.10 18.91
CA GLU A 9 1.09 -12.15 17.99
C GLU A 9 -0.45 -12.30 17.89
N TRP A 10 -1.17 -11.98 18.97
CA TRP A 10 -2.63 -12.10 19.03
C TRP A 10 -3.33 -11.37 17.87
N TRP A 11 -2.79 -10.20 17.47
CA TRP A 11 -3.40 -9.43 16.38
C TRP A 11 -3.32 -10.17 15.04
N ALA A 12 -2.17 -10.76 14.72
CA ALA A 12 -2.03 -11.56 13.51
C ALA A 12 -3.00 -12.75 13.54
N ARG A 13 -3.04 -13.50 14.64
CA ARG A 13 -3.86 -14.70 14.78
C ARG A 13 -5.35 -14.45 14.83
N GLU A 14 -5.80 -13.46 15.60
CA GLU A 14 -7.22 -13.27 15.89
C GLU A 14 -7.86 -12.26 14.93
N GLU A 15 -7.12 -11.22 14.50
CA GLU A 15 -7.67 -10.14 13.66
C GLU A 15 -7.36 -10.33 12.18
N LEU A 16 -6.12 -10.70 11.83
CA LEU A 16 -5.73 -10.86 10.44
C LEU A 16 -6.10 -12.25 9.90
N PHE A 17 -5.70 -13.33 10.57
CA PHE A 17 -5.87 -14.70 10.09
C PHE A 17 -7.08 -15.44 10.69
N GLY A 18 -7.59 -15.01 11.86
CA GLY A 18 -8.72 -15.64 12.54
C GLY A 18 -10.06 -15.53 11.79
N PRO A 19 -10.41 -14.39 11.19
CA PRO A 19 -11.70 -14.26 10.52
C PRO A 19 -11.82 -15.08 9.23
N ASP A 20 -12.98 -15.67 9.00
CA ASP A 20 -13.37 -16.09 7.66
C ASP A 20 -13.55 -14.87 6.76
N VAL A 21 -13.15 -14.99 5.49
CA VAL A 21 -13.23 -13.92 4.49
C VAL A 21 -14.26 -14.30 3.43
N GLU A 22 -15.20 -13.40 3.20
CA GLU A 22 -16.08 -13.41 2.02
C GLU A 22 -15.71 -12.20 1.17
N GLY A 23 -15.57 -12.37 -0.15
CA GLY A 23 -15.06 -11.32 -1.04
C GLY A 23 -13.61 -10.93 -0.73
N VAL A 24 -13.30 -9.63 -0.73
CA VAL A 24 -11.94 -9.13 -0.44
C VAL A 24 -11.91 -8.37 0.87
N SER A 25 -10.96 -8.72 1.73
CA SER A 25 -10.67 -8.00 2.97
C SER A 25 -9.25 -7.47 2.95
N LEU A 26 -9.09 -6.21 3.35
CA LEU A 26 -7.81 -5.50 3.37
C LEU A 26 -7.53 -4.99 4.79
N TRP A 27 -6.38 -5.34 5.36
CA TRP A 27 -5.93 -4.81 6.64
C TRP A 27 -4.79 -3.83 6.42
N PHE A 28 -4.95 -2.63 6.95
CA PHE A 28 -3.92 -1.60 6.84
C PHE A 28 -2.78 -1.86 7.81
N LEU A 29 -1.57 -2.07 7.29
CA LEU A 29 -0.36 -2.34 8.06
C LEU A 29 0.44 -1.09 8.42
N GLY A 30 -0.05 0.06 7.95
CA GLY A 30 0.63 1.34 8.10
C GLY A 30 1.54 1.69 6.93
N VAL A 31 1.89 2.96 6.82
CA VAL A 31 2.64 3.53 5.69
C VAL A 31 1.79 3.48 4.41
N THR A 32 2.06 2.56 3.51
CA THR A 32 1.25 2.19 2.34
C THR A 32 0.94 0.69 2.34
N GLY A 33 1.39 -0.03 3.37
CA GLY A 33 1.36 -1.49 3.42
C GLY A 33 -0.02 -2.06 3.72
N TRP A 34 -0.34 -3.15 3.03
CA TRP A 34 -1.59 -3.88 3.17
C TRP A 34 -1.37 -5.39 3.24
N ALA A 35 -2.18 -6.06 4.06
CA ALA A 35 -2.46 -7.48 3.93
C ALA A 35 -3.84 -7.61 3.28
N ILE A 36 -3.94 -8.41 2.23
CA ILE A 36 -5.18 -8.59 1.46
C ILE A 36 -5.52 -10.07 1.47
N ARG A 37 -6.76 -10.40 1.84
CA ARG A 37 -7.24 -11.77 1.88
C ARG A 37 -8.57 -11.90 1.15
N THR A 38 -8.67 -12.99 0.43
CA THR A 38 -9.90 -13.54 -0.14
C THR A 38 -10.14 -14.93 0.45
N PRO A 39 -11.20 -15.66 0.05
CA PRO A 39 -11.37 -17.06 0.45
C PRO A 39 -10.20 -17.97 0.04
N GLU A 40 -9.51 -17.67 -1.05
CA GLU A 40 -8.48 -18.53 -1.64
C GLU A 40 -7.06 -17.94 -1.60
N THR A 41 -6.93 -16.62 -1.30
CA THR A 41 -5.65 -15.91 -1.45
C THR A 41 -5.31 -15.10 -0.20
N THR A 42 -4.03 -15.05 0.11
CA THR A 42 -3.43 -14.09 1.04
C THR A 42 -2.22 -13.45 0.37
N LEU A 43 -2.27 -12.14 0.16
CA LEU A 43 -1.13 -11.40 -0.37
C LEU A 43 -0.83 -10.14 0.45
N PHE A 44 0.38 -9.63 0.26
CA PHE A 44 0.83 -8.40 0.89
C PHE A 44 1.26 -7.39 -0.20
N ILE A 45 0.92 -6.12 0.00
CA ILE A 45 1.39 -5.05 -0.88
C ILE A 45 2.16 -4.03 -0.04
N ASP A 46 3.36 -3.65 -0.49
CA ASP A 46 4.26 -2.70 0.17
C ASP A 46 4.42 -2.95 1.69
N PRO A 47 4.60 -4.21 2.18
CA PRO A 47 4.64 -4.49 3.60
C PRO A 47 5.91 -3.91 4.24
N TYR A 48 5.74 -2.98 5.19
CA TYR A 48 6.85 -2.34 5.88
C TYR A 48 6.69 -2.41 7.41
N PHE A 49 7.46 -3.30 8.04
CA PHE A 49 7.38 -3.57 9.47
C PHE A 49 8.54 -2.97 10.28
N SER A 50 9.33 -2.07 9.68
CA SER A 50 10.41 -1.41 10.43
C SER A 50 9.88 -0.43 11.46
N THR A 51 10.48 -0.43 12.63
CA THR A 51 10.20 0.55 13.68
C THR A 51 10.89 1.88 13.42
N GLU A 52 12.05 1.88 12.74
CA GLU A 52 12.93 3.04 12.44
C GLU A 52 12.98 4.13 13.52
N ARG A 53 12.85 3.74 14.77
CA ARG A 53 12.84 4.67 15.92
C ARG A 53 14.20 5.33 16.16
N ASP A 54 15.25 4.76 15.58
CA ASP A 54 16.65 5.17 15.79
C ASP A 54 17.12 6.27 14.83
N ARG A 55 16.29 6.69 13.88
CA ARG A 55 16.61 7.77 12.96
C ARG A 55 16.08 9.10 13.48
N GLU A 56 16.98 10.02 13.76
CA GLU A 56 16.69 11.34 14.37
C GLU A 56 15.68 12.18 13.59
N TYR A 57 15.62 12.01 12.26
CA TYR A 57 14.81 12.84 11.36
C TYR A 57 13.61 12.12 10.75
N ILE A 58 13.65 10.80 10.69
CA ILE A 58 12.62 9.98 10.04
C ILE A 58 12.23 8.86 11.02
N ALA A 59 11.27 9.13 11.88
CA ALA A 59 10.74 8.13 12.80
C ALA A 59 9.35 7.71 12.35
N ARG A 60 9.15 6.40 12.16
CA ARG A 60 7.82 5.85 11.93
C ARG A 60 6.92 6.20 13.12
N MET A 61 5.78 6.79 12.85
CA MET A 61 4.79 7.19 13.86
C MET A 61 3.73 6.10 14.09
N PRO A 62 3.21 5.42 13.05
CA PRO A 62 2.23 4.35 13.23
C PRO A 62 2.86 3.13 13.91
N PRO A 63 2.07 2.35 14.68
CA PRO A 63 2.56 1.10 15.25
C PRO A 63 2.93 0.09 14.18
N VAL A 64 3.76 -0.89 14.55
CA VAL A 64 4.00 -2.11 13.76
C VAL A 64 3.05 -3.17 14.29
N PRO A 65 2.01 -3.59 13.51
CA PRO A 65 0.95 -4.41 14.05
C PRO A 65 1.37 -5.87 14.27
N MET A 66 2.32 -6.38 13.49
CA MET A 66 2.77 -7.77 13.57
C MET A 66 4.25 -7.89 13.23
N GLU A 67 4.87 -8.97 13.66
CA GLU A 67 6.11 -9.48 13.10
C GLU A 67 5.78 -10.30 11.85
N PRO A 68 6.49 -10.16 10.72
CA PRO A 68 6.15 -10.88 9.49
C PRO A 68 6.20 -12.41 9.67
N ALA A 69 7.03 -12.90 10.58
CA ALA A 69 7.11 -14.33 10.92
C ALA A 69 5.84 -14.90 11.59
N TRP A 70 4.88 -14.07 11.96
CA TRP A 70 3.57 -14.50 12.50
C TRP A 70 2.51 -14.66 11.41
N ALA A 71 2.86 -14.43 10.15
CA ALA A 71 1.94 -14.72 9.05
C ALA A 71 1.65 -16.23 8.98
N GLU A 72 0.37 -16.58 8.88
CA GLU A 72 -0.06 -17.98 8.76
C GLU A 72 -0.20 -18.40 7.29
N ALA A 73 -0.25 -17.43 6.35
CA ALA A 73 -0.29 -17.64 4.91
C ALA A 73 0.30 -16.45 4.17
N CYS A 74 0.92 -16.71 3.02
CA CYS A 74 1.33 -15.73 2.03
C CYS A 74 1.46 -16.43 0.68
N ASP A 75 0.71 -15.99 -0.32
CA ASP A 75 0.79 -16.49 -1.69
C ASP A 75 1.69 -15.60 -2.55
N ALA A 76 1.69 -14.28 -2.29
CA ALA A 76 2.55 -13.34 -3.00
C ALA A 76 2.78 -12.05 -2.19
N VAL A 77 3.89 -11.38 -2.50
CA VAL A 77 4.19 -10.01 -2.06
C VAL A 77 4.35 -9.14 -3.31
N PHE A 78 3.69 -7.99 -3.35
CA PHE A 78 3.82 -7.01 -4.42
C PHE A 78 4.43 -5.72 -3.86
N CYS A 79 5.44 -5.17 -4.55
CA CYS A 79 6.08 -3.91 -4.16
C CYS A 79 6.03 -2.92 -5.31
N THR A 80 5.68 -1.66 -5.02
CA THR A 80 5.45 -0.65 -6.05
C THR A 80 6.74 -0.02 -6.58
N HIS A 81 7.75 0.15 -5.74
CA HIS A 81 9.03 0.77 -6.10
C HIS A 81 10.12 0.51 -5.05
N ASP A 82 11.33 0.97 -5.35
CA ASP A 82 12.55 0.67 -4.61
C ASP A 82 12.78 1.48 -3.33
N HIS A 83 11.90 2.40 -2.94
CA HIS A 83 12.04 3.07 -1.65
C HIS A 83 11.91 2.07 -0.50
N ARG A 84 12.76 2.24 0.51
CA ARG A 84 12.88 1.30 1.64
C ARG A 84 11.58 1.01 2.37
N ASP A 85 10.64 1.91 2.36
CA ASP A 85 9.34 1.77 3.02
C ASP A 85 8.28 1.06 2.18
N HIS A 86 8.65 0.63 0.98
CA HIS A 86 7.89 -0.21 0.07
C HIS A 86 8.62 -1.52 -0.22
N PHE A 87 9.94 -1.45 -0.48
CA PHE A 87 10.76 -2.64 -0.70
C PHE A 87 11.82 -2.77 0.40
N TRP A 88 11.55 -3.63 1.38
CA TRP A 88 12.51 -3.88 2.47
C TRP A 88 12.55 -5.37 2.81
N PRO A 89 13.59 -6.11 2.34
CA PRO A 89 13.69 -7.56 2.51
C PRO A 89 13.42 -8.11 3.91
N PRO A 90 13.83 -7.47 5.02
CA PRO A 90 13.46 -7.96 6.33
C PRO A 90 11.96 -7.95 6.64
N SER A 91 11.14 -7.13 5.95
CA SER A 91 9.68 -7.10 6.14
C SER A 91 9.00 -8.28 5.47
N PHE A 92 9.50 -8.75 4.35
CA PHE A 92 8.83 -9.80 3.58
C PHE A 92 9.63 -11.10 3.50
N GLY A 93 10.93 -11.11 3.87
CA GLY A 93 11.71 -12.34 3.90
C GLY A 93 11.02 -13.49 4.64
N PRO A 94 10.51 -13.30 5.87
CA PRO A 94 9.77 -14.36 6.56
C PRO A 94 8.43 -14.75 5.91
N LEU A 95 7.84 -13.90 5.04
CA LEU A 95 6.63 -14.24 4.28
C LEU A 95 6.94 -15.24 3.16
N LEU A 96 8.18 -15.26 2.68
CA LEU A 96 8.66 -16.20 1.66
C LEU A 96 8.93 -17.61 2.19
N ASP A 97 8.81 -17.84 3.50
CA ASP A 97 8.86 -19.18 4.09
C ASP A 97 7.61 -20.01 3.72
N HIS A 98 6.57 -19.39 3.17
CA HIS A 98 5.38 -20.08 2.69
C HIS A 98 5.60 -20.64 1.27
N ASP A 99 5.12 -21.84 1.02
CA ASP A 99 5.31 -22.56 -0.24
C ASP A 99 4.76 -21.76 -1.43
N GLY A 100 5.62 -21.47 -2.40
CA GLY A 100 5.26 -20.77 -3.64
C GLY A 100 5.18 -19.25 -3.52
N ALA A 101 5.39 -18.68 -2.34
CA ALA A 101 5.39 -17.23 -2.17
C ALA A 101 6.57 -16.58 -2.92
N ALA A 102 6.27 -15.54 -3.69
CA ALA A 102 7.28 -14.74 -4.39
C ALA A 102 7.05 -13.24 -4.19
N VAL A 103 8.12 -12.46 -4.35
CA VAL A 103 8.07 -10.99 -4.38
C VAL A 103 8.03 -10.54 -5.83
N HIS A 104 6.99 -9.80 -6.16
CA HIS A 104 6.76 -9.18 -7.48
C HIS A 104 7.08 -7.69 -7.36
N ALA A 105 8.16 -7.24 -8.01
CA ALA A 105 8.63 -5.86 -7.88
C ALA A 105 9.36 -5.39 -9.15
N PRO A 106 9.42 -4.08 -9.43
CA PRO A 106 10.27 -3.53 -10.48
C PRO A 106 11.74 -3.92 -10.32
N ALA A 107 12.48 -4.01 -11.43
CA ALA A 107 13.90 -4.41 -11.43
C ALA A 107 14.76 -3.59 -10.47
N ALA A 108 14.52 -2.28 -10.39
CA ALA A 108 15.24 -1.37 -9.48
C ALA A 108 15.17 -1.79 -8.00
N CYS A 109 14.10 -2.48 -7.59
CA CYS A 109 13.96 -3.01 -6.24
C CYS A 109 15.07 -4.03 -5.91
N TYR A 110 15.35 -4.92 -6.86
CA TYR A 110 16.39 -5.94 -6.70
C TYR A 110 17.80 -5.40 -6.93
N GLU A 111 17.94 -4.36 -7.75
CA GLU A 111 19.23 -3.73 -8.05
C GLU A 111 19.72 -2.83 -6.92
N ASN A 112 18.80 -2.14 -6.23
CA ASN A 112 19.11 -1.10 -5.23
C ASN A 112 19.12 -1.62 -3.79
N HIS A 113 18.69 -2.89 -3.56
CA HIS A 113 18.66 -3.49 -2.23
C HIS A 113 19.49 -4.77 -2.15
N ASP A 114 19.94 -5.10 -0.95
CA ASP A 114 20.59 -6.39 -0.67
C ASP A 114 19.50 -7.46 -0.54
N VAL A 115 19.42 -8.29 -1.56
CA VAL A 115 18.49 -9.42 -1.68
C VAL A 115 19.20 -10.78 -1.63
N SER A 116 20.46 -10.79 -1.20
CA SER A 116 21.29 -12.01 -1.17
C SER A 116 20.75 -13.14 -0.27
N ASP A 117 19.91 -12.78 0.70
CA ASP A 117 19.25 -13.75 1.59
C ASP A 117 17.90 -14.26 1.03
N MET A 118 17.43 -13.71 -0.10
CA MET A 118 16.18 -14.16 -0.74
C MET A 118 16.47 -15.32 -1.72
N PRO A 119 15.61 -16.35 -1.76
CA PRO A 119 15.72 -17.39 -2.78
C PRO A 119 15.60 -16.80 -4.19
N ASP A 120 16.41 -17.28 -5.15
CA ASP A 120 16.38 -16.79 -6.52
C ASP A 120 15.02 -17.02 -7.20
N ASP A 121 14.32 -18.09 -6.85
CA ASP A 121 13.01 -18.48 -7.36
C ASP A 121 11.84 -17.75 -6.69
N SER A 122 12.11 -16.90 -5.72
CA SER A 122 11.13 -16.01 -5.09
C SER A 122 11.19 -14.55 -5.56
N GLN A 123 12.00 -14.26 -6.59
CA GLN A 123 12.20 -12.91 -7.12
C GLN A 123 11.60 -12.80 -8.52
N GLU A 124 10.47 -12.09 -8.61
CA GLU A 124 9.75 -11.88 -9.88
C GLU A 124 9.81 -10.40 -10.27
N VAL A 125 10.49 -10.11 -11.39
CA VAL A 125 10.55 -8.76 -11.95
C VAL A 125 9.25 -8.47 -12.68
N VAL A 126 8.60 -7.35 -12.36
CA VAL A 126 7.37 -6.91 -13.00
C VAL A 126 7.61 -5.70 -13.91
N GLU A 127 6.85 -5.64 -15.00
CA GLU A 127 6.83 -4.51 -15.93
C GLU A 127 5.39 -4.03 -16.17
N PRO A 128 5.18 -2.74 -16.50
CA PRO A 128 3.86 -2.25 -16.86
C PRO A 128 3.27 -3.05 -18.06
N GLY A 129 2.08 -3.58 -17.87
CA GLY A 129 1.37 -4.42 -18.82
C GLY A 129 1.33 -5.91 -18.43
N ASP A 130 2.12 -6.30 -17.43
CA ASP A 130 2.05 -7.67 -16.89
C ASP A 130 0.74 -7.90 -16.13
N SER A 131 0.38 -9.17 -16.01
CA SER A 131 -0.78 -9.63 -15.25
C SER A 131 -0.50 -10.99 -14.63
N TYR A 132 -0.91 -11.16 -13.35
CA TYR A 132 -0.67 -12.35 -12.55
C TYR A 132 -1.98 -12.87 -11.96
N GLU A 133 -2.20 -14.18 -12.09
CA GLU A 133 -3.29 -14.87 -11.38
C GLU A 133 -2.74 -15.39 -10.06
N VAL A 134 -3.31 -14.96 -8.93
CA VAL A 134 -2.96 -15.42 -7.58
C VAL A 134 -4.25 -15.88 -6.90
N GLY A 135 -4.50 -17.18 -6.89
CA GLY A 135 -5.74 -17.77 -6.43
C GLY A 135 -6.95 -17.22 -7.18
N ASP A 136 -7.83 -16.51 -6.49
CA ASP A 136 -9.04 -15.87 -7.03
C ASP A 136 -8.88 -14.37 -7.35
N LEU A 137 -7.64 -13.87 -7.34
CA LEU A 137 -7.29 -12.50 -7.69
C LEU A 137 -6.53 -12.44 -9.02
N THR A 138 -6.86 -11.46 -9.87
CA THR A 138 -6.04 -11.04 -11.00
C THR A 138 -5.36 -9.72 -10.66
N ILE A 139 -4.03 -9.70 -10.69
CA ILE A 139 -3.22 -8.52 -10.39
C ILE A 139 -2.61 -7.97 -11.67
N HIS A 140 -3.01 -6.77 -12.07
CA HIS A 140 -2.48 -6.08 -13.23
C HIS A 140 -1.45 -5.05 -12.82
N VAL A 141 -0.29 -5.07 -13.48
CA VAL A 141 0.78 -4.09 -13.32
C VAL A 141 0.54 -2.93 -14.28
N ARG A 142 0.51 -1.73 -13.76
CA ARG A 142 0.39 -0.51 -14.57
C ARG A 142 1.54 0.44 -14.26
N GLY A 143 1.85 1.33 -15.20
CA GLY A 143 2.90 2.32 -14.99
C GLY A 143 2.59 3.25 -13.83
N GLY A 144 3.66 3.77 -13.21
CA GLY A 144 3.60 4.78 -12.17
C GLY A 144 4.51 5.96 -12.48
N ARG A 145 4.47 6.97 -11.62
CA ARG A 145 5.39 8.11 -11.64
C ARG A 145 5.69 8.56 -10.23
N ASP A 146 6.67 7.95 -9.59
CA ASP A 146 7.33 8.54 -8.45
C ASP A 146 8.59 9.28 -8.94
N PRO A 147 8.70 10.61 -8.70
CA PRO A 147 9.84 11.39 -9.19
C PRO A 147 11.18 11.02 -8.57
N ASP A 148 11.16 10.29 -7.48
CA ASP A 148 12.33 9.94 -6.67
C ASP A 148 12.70 8.44 -6.75
N ALA A 149 11.92 7.63 -7.50
CA ALA A 149 12.14 6.21 -7.69
C ALA A 149 12.33 5.86 -9.17
N ASP A 150 13.09 4.82 -9.44
CA ASP A 150 13.30 4.29 -10.78
C ASP A 150 12.28 3.17 -11.08
N GLY A 151 11.52 3.33 -12.18
CA GLY A 151 10.62 2.28 -12.69
C GLY A 151 9.43 1.94 -11.78
N SER A 152 8.88 2.92 -11.06
CA SER A 152 7.72 2.71 -10.18
C SER A 152 6.49 2.22 -10.94
N VAL A 153 5.72 1.32 -10.30
CA VAL A 153 4.48 0.74 -10.84
C VAL A 153 3.30 0.98 -9.90
N THR A 154 2.11 0.72 -10.40
CA THR A 154 0.86 0.63 -9.64
C THR A 154 0.22 -0.71 -9.89
N TYR A 155 -0.68 -1.14 -9.01
CA TYR A 155 -1.38 -2.41 -9.14
C TYR A 155 -2.89 -2.19 -9.18
N VAL A 156 -3.56 -2.89 -10.11
CA VAL A 156 -5.01 -3.07 -10.11
C VAL A 156 -5.29 -4.51 -9.77
N LEU A 157 -6.09 -4.74 -8.75
CA LEU A 157 -6.50 -6.06 -8.29
C LEU A 157 -7.97 -6.25 -8.65
N GLU A 158 -8.26 -7.22 -9.49
CA GLU A 158 -9.63 -7.62 -9.83
C GLU A 158 -10.03 -8.87 -9.06
N HIS A 159 -11.24 -8.85 -8.52
CA HIS A 159 -11.95 -9.96 -7.90
C HIS A 159 -13.44 -9.86 -8.23
N GLU A 160 -14.20 -10.95 -8.12
CA GLU A 160 -15.65 -10.91 -8.35
C GLU A 160 -16.40 -9.95 -7.41
N ALA A 161 -15.82 -9.60 -6.26
CA ALA A 161 -16.37 -8.67 -5.28
C ALA A 161 -16.08 -7.19 -5.60
N GLY A 162 -15.18 -6.89 -6.52
CA GLY A 162 -14.83 -5.54 -6.93
C GLY A 162 -13.38 -5.36 -7.31
N THR A 163 -13.04 -4.14 -7.74
CA THR A 163 -11.72 -3.75 -8.25
C THR A 163 -11.03 -2.76 -7.31
N ILE A 164 -9.77 -3.01 -7.04
CA ILE A 164 -8.94 -2.22 -6.13
C ILE A 164 -7.76 -1.65 -6.90
N PHE A 165 -7.49 -0.36 -6.70
CA PHE A 165 -6.29 0.31 -7.21
C PHE A 165 -5.32 0.63 -6.08
N HIS A 166 -4.08 0.19 -6.18
CA HIS A 166 -2.99 0.57 -5.29
C HIS A 166 -1.98 1.45 -6.01
N GLY A 167 -2.01 2.74 -5.70
CA GLY A 167 -1.20 3.74 -6.36
C GLY A 167 0.22 3.89 -5.78
N GLY A 168 0.53 3.28 -4.63
CA GLY A 168 1.82 3.52 -3.94
C GLY A 168 2.06 5.00 -3.71
N ASP A 169 3.29 5.47 -3.92
CA ASP A 169 3.69 6.88 -3.82
C ASP A 169 3.64 7.63 -5.16
N ASN A 170 3.05 6.97 -6.18
CA ASN A 170 2.96 7.54 -7.52
C ASN A 170 2.09 8.80 -7.56
N ARG A 171 2.51 9.76 -8.38
CA ARG A 171 1.77 10.99 -8.67
C ARG A 171 0.86 10.81 -9.89
N PRO A 172 -0.18 11.64 -10.00
CA PRO A 172 -1.04 11.66 -11.19
C PRO A 172 -0.21 11.65 -12.49
N CYS A 173 -0.55 10.75 -13.41
CA CYS A 173 0.12 10.61 -14.71
C CYS A 173 -0.80 9.90 -15.70
N ASP A 174 -0.42 9.89 -16.98
CA ASP A 174 -1.23 9.33 -18.07
C ASP A 174 -1.60 7.85 -17.83
N ALA A 175 -0.77 7.09 -17.07
CA ALA A 175 -1.10 5.71 -16.72
C ALA A 175 -2.34 5.61 -15.82
N PHE A 176 -2.62 6.63 -15.01
CA PHE A 176 -3.82 6.67 -14.17
C PHE A 176 -5.08 6.87 -15.00
N GLU A 177 -5.02 7.72 -16.04
CA GLU A 177 -6.12 7.89 -17.01
C GLU A 177 -6.40 6.57 -17.74
N ALA A 178 -5.33 5.86 -18.16
CA ALA A 178 -5.47 4.55 -18.81
C ALA A 178 -6.11 3.50 -17.89
N VAL A 179 -5.81 3.52 -16.58
CA VAL A 179 -6.50 2.67 -15.60
C VAL A 179 -7.99 3.00 -15.53
N GLY A 180 -8.34 4.27 -15.44
CA GLY A 180 -9.75 4.71 -15.38
C GLY A 180 -10.54 4.45 -16.67
N GLU A 181 -9.86 4.34 -17.81
CA GLU A 181 -10.49 3.94 -19.09
C GLU A 181 -10.71 2.42 -19.19
N GLU A 182 -9.89 1.63 -18.49
CA GLU A 182 -9.88 0.16 -18.58
C GLU A 182 -10.71 -0.50 -17.46
N PHE A 183 -10.74 0.10 -16.25
CA PHE A 183 -11.32 -0.52 -15.05
C PHE A 183 -12.35 0.37 -14.37
N ASP A 184 -13.38 -0.24 -13.81
CA ASP A 184 -14.29 0.41 -12.86
C ASP A 184 -13.74 0.20 -11.44
N VAL A 185 -13.11 1.22 -10.86
CA VAL A 185 -12.38 1.09 -9.58
C VAL A 185 -13.28 1.41 -8.38
N ASP A 186 -13.62 0.39 -7.61
CA ASP A 186 -14.44 0.51 -6.39
C ASP A 186 -13.67 1.16 -5.23
N MET A 187 -12.38 0.83 -5.07
CA MET A 187 -11.54 1.34 -3.98
C MET A 187 -10.13 1.66 -4.49
N GLY A 188 -9.60 2.79 -4.08
CA GLY A 188 -8.22 3.16 -4.42
C GLY A 188 -7.44 3.68 -3.23
N MET A 189 -6.21 3.19 -3.08
CA MET A 189 -5.24 3.62 -2.08
C MET A 189 -4.22 4.55 -2.75
N LEU A 190 -4.12 5.78 -2.24
CA LEU A 190 -3.20 6.78 -2.74
C LEU A 190 -2.38 7.39 -1.61
N SER A 191 -1.09 7.59 -1.83
CA SER A 191 -0.27 8.30 -0.86
C SER A 191 -0.69 9.77 -0.78
N TYR A 192 -0.76 10.26 0.45
CA TYR A 192 -1.11 11.64 0.75
C TYR A 192 -0.14 12.21 1.77
N GLY A 193 0.37 13.39 1.53
CA GLY A 193 1.33 13.99 2.45
C GLY A 193 1.51 15.48 2.20
N THR A 194 2.67 15.97 2.56
CA THR A 194 3.01 17.39 2.39
C THR A 194 4.42 17.58 1.89
N SER A 195 4.77 18.85 1.68
CA SER A 195 6.16 19.25 1.49
C SER A 195 6.90 19.23 2.83
N ALA A 196 8.09 18.69 2.85
CA ALA A 196 9.01 18.81 3.96
C ALA A 196 9.96 20.00 3.79
N ARG A 197 10.48 20.47 4.92
CA ARG A 197 11.67 21.33 4.96
C ARG A 197 12.88 20.44 5.24
N LEU A 198 13.73 20.30 4.25
CA LEU A 198 14.94 19.50 4.33
C LEU A 198 16.13 20.42 4.47
N TYR A 199 17.15 19.98 5.21
CA TYR A 199 18.42 20.68 5.28
C TYR A 199 19.39 19.99 4.29
N GLN A 200 19.69 20.67 3.21
CA GLN A 200 20.59 20.19 2.16
C GLN A 200 21.68 21.23 1.88
N ASP A 201 22.92 20.83 1.84
CA ASP A 201 24.09 21.67 1.49
C ASP A 201 24.20 22.98 2.30
N GLY A 202 23.76 22.97 3.56
CA GLY A 202 23.79 24.14 4.42
C GLY A 202 22.56 25.05 4.34
N GLU A 203 21.59 24.71 3.52
CA GLU A 203 20.36 25.50 3.33
C GLU A 203 19.09 24.70 3.67
N VAL A 204 18.02 25.43 4.04
CA VAL A 204 16.70 24.83 4.23
C VAL A 204 15.95 24.88 2.92
N VAL A 205 15.74 23.73 2.30
CA VAL A 205 14.95 23.56 1.07
C VAL A 205 13.57 23.02 1.40
N ARG A 206 12.55 23.55 0.73
CA ARG A 206 11.21 22.98 0.76
C ARG A 206 11.05 22.04 -0.43
N ARG A 207 10.77 20.77 -0.17
CA ARG A 207 10.56 19.74 -1.19
C ARG A 207 9.18 19.11 -1.02
N LYS A 208 8.46 18.99 -2.11
CA LYS A 208 7.22 18.20 -2.16
C LYS A 208 7.63 16.72 -2.20
N LEU A 209 7.37 16.00 -1.13
CA LEU A 209 7.74 14.58 -1.01
C LEU A 209 6.62 13.67 -1.48
N TYR A 210 5.36 14.00 -1.14
CA TYR A 210 4.19 13.18 -1.44
C TYR A 210 3.14 13.98 -2.20
N ASN A 211 2.08 13.29 -2.62
CA ASN A 211 0.91 13.92 -3.20
C ASN A 211 0.29 14.89 -2.20
N ASP A 212 -0.02 16.12 -2.63
CA ASP A 212 -0.86 17.02 -1.86
C ASP A 212 -2.36 16.73 -2.12
N ALA A 213 -3.24 17.47 -1.47
CA ALA A 213 -4.68 17.24 -1.60
C ALA A 213 -5.19 17.35 -3.05
N GLN A 214 -4.62 18.26 -3.84
CA GLN A 214 -5.02 18.41 -5.24
C GLN A 214 -4.55 17.22 -6.08
N ASP A 215 -3.29 16.79 -5.92
CA ASP A 215 -2.77 15.61 -6.65
C ASP A 215 -3.62 14.37 -6.36
N VAL A 216 -3.97 14.14 -5.08
CA VAL A 216 -4.77 12.98 -4.70
C VAL A 216 -6.16 12.99 -5.32
N ILE A 217 -6.81 14.17 -5.35
CA ILE A 217 -8.14 14.31 -5.98
C ILE A 217 -8.04 14.21 -7.50
N ASP A 218 -7.01 14.78 -8.12
CA ASP A 218 -6.77 14.64 -9.55
C ASP A 218 -6.55 13.16 -9.91
N ALA A 219 -5.71 12.43 -9.15
CA ALA A 219 -5.51 11.00 -9.32
C ALA A 219 -6.81 10.21 -9.16
N ALA A 220 -7.60 10.50 -8.13
CA ALA A 220 -8.87 9.83 -7.90
C ALA A 220 -9.87 10.03 -9.05
N ASN A 221 -9.86 11.21 -9.70
CA ASN A 221 -10.70 11.47 -10.86
C ASN A 221 -10.16 10.82 -12.14
N MET A 222 -8.84 10.79 -12.34
CA MET A 222 -8.23 10.10 -13.49
C MET A 222 -8.56 8.59 -13.46
N VAL A 223 -8.46 7.98 -12.30
CA VAL A 223 -8.72 6.53 -12.11
C VAL A 223 -10.21 6.23 -11.96
N GLY A 224 -11.04 7.20 -11.58
CA GLY A 224 -12.46 6.97 -11.29
C GLY A 224 -12.71 6.29 -9.93
N ILE A 225 -11.90 6.58 -8.92
CA ILE A 225 -11.95 5.92 -7.61
C ILE A 225 -13.25 6.29 -6.87
N GLU A 226 -14.14 5.33 -6.66
CA GLU A 226 -15.37 5.53 -5.88
C GLU A 226 -15.05 5.82 -4.40
N ARG A 227 -14.22 4.97 -3.80
CA ARG A 227 -13.80 5.03 -2.40
C ARG A 227 -12.31 5.24 -2.29
N LEU A 228 -11.90 6.42 -1.89
CA LEU A 228 -10.51 6.78 -1.68
C LEU A 228 -10.07 6.50 -0.25
N VAL A 229 -8.96 5.79 -0.12
CA VAL A 229 -8.27 5.54 1.14
C VAL A 229 -6.90 6.24 1.09
N PRO A 230 -6.76 7.42 1.73
CA PRO A 230 -5.48 8.09 1.79
C PRO A 230 -4.53 7.35 2.72
N THR A 231 -3.33 7.05 2.23
CA THR A 231 -2.24 6.42 2.98
C THR A 231 -1.12 7.42 3.21
N HIS A 232 -0.06 7.05 3.94
CA HIS A 232 1.18 7.83 4.09
C HIS A 232 1.09 9.12 4.92
N TRP A 233 -0.07 9.68 5.16
CA TRP A 233 -0.27 11.03 5.71
C TRP A 233 0.12 11.20 7.19
N ARG A 234 0.25 10.12 7.96
CA ARG A 234 0.70 10.13 9.36
C ARG A 234 2.00 9.40 9.61
N ARG A 235 2.72 9.02 8.57
CA ARG A 235 3.83 8.09 8.66
C ARG A 235 5.03 8.63 9.45
N TRP A 236 5.47 9.84 9.11
CA TRP A 236 6.69 10.40 9.65
C TRP A 236 6.42 11.59 10.57
N ARG A 237 7.19 11.68 11.67
CA ARG A 237 7.03 12.77 12.64
C ARG A 237 7.05 14.17 12.03
N ALA A 238 7.87 14.39 11.01
CA ALA A 238 8.05 15.71 10.39
C ALA A 238 7.18 15.95 9.15
N ILE A 239 6.49 14.93 8.65
CA ILE A 239 5.72 14.98 7.40
C ILE A 239 4.34 14.40 7.70
N GLN A 240 3.43 15.30 8.05
CA GLN A 240 2.03 14.94 8.34
C GLN A 240 1.13 15.80 7.48
N ALA A 241 0.01 15.24 7.05
CA ALA A 241 -1.03 15.95 6.33
C ALA A 241 -2.36 15.86 7.09
N ASP A 242 -3.27 16.76 6.80
CA ASP A 242 -4.62 16.77 7.37
C ASP A 242 -5.59 16.16 6.34
N PRO A 243 -6.16 14.96 6.59
CA PRO A 243 -7.12 14.35 5.67
C PRO A 243 -8.38 15.20 5.46
N GLY A 244 -8.73 16.07 6.40
CA GLY A 244 -9.80 17.04 6.21
C GLY A 244 -9.60 18.02 5.03
N ALA A 245 -8.35 18.18 4.57
CA ALA A 245 -8.05 18.96 3.36
C ALA A 245 -8.50 18.23 2.08
N LEU A 246 -8.46 16.90 2.06
CA LEU A 246 -8.97 16.08 0.95
C LEU A 246 -10.47 16.27 0.79
N ALA A 247 -11.23 16.21 1.88
CA ALA A 247 -12.67 16.41 1.85
C ALA A 247 -13.06 17.77 1.28
N LYS A 248 -12.28 18.82 1.58
CA LYS A 248 -12.49 20.15 0.98
C LYS A 248 -12.15 20.18 -0.50
N ALA A 249 -11.06 19.55 -0.91
CA ALA A 249 -10.66 19.50 -2.32
C ALA A 249 -11.67 18.72 -3.16
N ALA A 250 -12.22 17.63 -2.63
CA ALA A 250 -13.16 16.75 -3.32
C ALA A 250 -14.55 17.38 -3.60
N THR A 251 -14.94 18.46 -2.91
CA THR A 251 -16.31 19.01 -3.01
C THR A 251 -16.73 19.50 -4.40
N THR A 252 -15.79 19.70 -5.31
CA THR A 252 -16.05 20.21 -6.67
C THR A 252 -15.82 19.17 -7.76
N PHE A 253 -15.49 17.93 -7.39
CA PHE A 253 -15.14 16.85 -8.30
C PHE A 253 -16.17 15.71 -8.26
N GLU A 254 -16.17 14.87 -9.27
CA GLU A 254 -17.05 13.70 -9.34
C GLU A 254 -16.53 12.58 -8.42
N TYR A 255 -15.22 12.38 -8.39
CA TYR A 255 -14.53 11.40 -7.57
C TYR A 255 -13.54 12.07 -6.59
N PRO A 256 -13.27 11.45 -5.45
CA PRO A 256 -13.94 10.26 -4.91
C PRO A 256 -15.33 10.62 -4.36
N ARG A 257 -16.23 9.63 -4.28
CA ARG A 257 -17.53 9.78 -3.61
C ARG A 257 -17.42 9.58 -2.11
N ILE A 258 -16.46 8.76 -1.67
CA ILE A 258 -16.18 8.49 -0.26
C ILE A 258 -14.68 8.67 -0.03
N ILE A 259 -14.31 9.38 1.02
CA ILE A 259 -12.94 9.43 1.54
C ILE A 259 -12.96 8.75 2.90
N GLU A 260 -12.12 7.74 3.06
CA GLU A 260 -12.08 6.94 4.26
C GLU A 260 -10.75 7.09 4.98
N GLU A 261 -10.81 7.64 6.17
CA GLU A 261 -9.67 7.73 7.07
C GLU A 261 -9.57 6.43 7.86
N ILE A 262 -8.39 5.81 7.82
CA ILE A 262 -8.11 4.55 8.48
C ILE A 262 -6.91 4.66 9.40
N GLU A 263 -6.90 3.79 10.40
CA GLU A 263 -5.77 3.58 11.31
C GLU A 263 -5.13 2.20 11.05
N VAL A 264 -3.89 2.01 11.53
CA VAL A 264 -3.24 0.70 11.44
C VAL A 264 -4.11 -0.35 12.12
N GLY A 265 -4.31 -1.48 11.44
CA GLY A 265 -5.12 -2.60 11.90
C GLY A 265 -6.59 -2.52 11.48
N ASP A 266 -7.07 -1.38 10.98
CA ASP A 266 -8.42 -1.31 10.43
C ASP A 266 -8.55 -2.28 9.25
N ARG A 267 -9.72 -2.92 9.18
CA ARG A 267 -10.12 -3.83 8.12
C ARG A 267 -11.14 -3.17 7.20
N LEU A 268 -10.84 -3.10 5.93
CA LEU A 268 -11.77 -2.73 4.87
C LEU A 268 -12.29 -3.98 4.17
N ARG A 269 -13.49 -3.89 3.58
CA ARG A 269 -14.13 -5.01 2.88
C ARG A 269 -14.74 -4.57 1.57
N LEU A 270 -14.63 -5.45 0.56
CA LEU A 270 -15.43 -5.47 -0.65
C LEU A 270 -16.20 -6.79 -0.66
N ASP A 271 -17.48 -6.74 -0.38
CA ASP A 271 -18.33 -7.93 -0.31
C ASP A 271 -19.15 -8.12 -1.61
N ARG A 272 -19.35 -7.02 -2.37
CA ARG A 272 -20.08 -7.03 -3.66
C ARG A 272 -19.66 -5.80 -4.47
N PRO A 273 -19.69 -5.85 -5.81
CA PRO A 273 -19.47 -4.68 -6.65
C PRO A 273 -20.38 -3.51 -6.25
N GLY A 274 -19.81 -2.34 -6.03
CA GLY A 274 -20.56 -1.12 -5.69
C GLY A 274 -21.12 -1.03 -4.28
N VAL A 275 -20.85 -2.00 -3.39
CA VAL A 275 -21.26 -1.94 -1.97
C VAL A 275 -20.04 -1.95 -1.08
N VAL A 276 -19.74 -0.81 -0.52
CA VAL A 276 -18.63 -0.65 0.40
C VAL A 276 -19.14 -0.54 1.83
N THR A 277 -18.82 -1.51 2.68
CA THR A 277 -19.22 -1.51 4.09
C THR A 277 -17.99 -1.21 4.95
N PRO A 278 -17.92 -0.03 5.61
CA PRO A 278 -16.87 0.23 6.59
C PRO A 278 -17.10 -0.67 7.81
N THR A 279 -16.10 -1.43 8.19
CA THR A 279 -16.09 -2.14 9.47
C THR A 279 -14.97 -1.57 10.31
N ARG A 280 -15.29 -0.62 11.20
CA ARG A 280 -14.40 -0.28 12.31
C ARG A 280 -14.51 -1.39 13.35
N LEU A 281 -13.36 -1.84 13.83
CA LEU A 281 -13.31 -2.58 15.09
C LEU A 281 -13.70 -1.59 16.19
N ASP A 282 -14.95 -1.65 16.63
CA ASP A 282 -15.35 -0.93 17.85
C ASP A 282 -14.61 -1.61 19.00
N GLY A 283 -13.50 -0.97 19.40
CA GLY A 283 -12.78 -1.37 20.61
C GLY A 283 -13.69 -1.14 21.82
N GLU A 284 -14.23 -2.21 22.40
CA GLU A 284 -14.69 -2.23 23.78
C GLU A 284 -13.52 -2.35 24.77
#